data_dfbf4f4ddca45d27f9df8825beaafa4a
#
_entry.id   dfbf4f4ddca45d27f9df8825beaafa4a
#
_cell.length_a   1.000
_cell.length_b   1.000
_cell.length_c   1.000
_cell.angle_alpha   90.00
_cell.angle_beta   90.00
_cell.angle_gamma   90.00
#
_symmetry.space_group_name_H-M   'P 1'
#
loop_
_entity.id
_entity.type
_entity.pdbx_description
1 polymer ?
#
loop_
_entity_poly.entity_id
_entity_poly.type
_entity_poly.pdbx_seq_one_letter_code
_entity_poly.pdbx_strand_id
1 'polypeptide(L)'
;MKKIRITKKFRFEAAHALYGYDGKCKNIHGHNYKLFVTVVGSPTSDSSNVKFGMVMDFDDLKKIVKAEIIKEFDHSVIFNKNSPHKKLADDLIKNGHKVVLADYQPTIEEMIIDFANKISSKLPSEIRLHSLKLEETETSYSEWFAADN
;
A
#
# COMPACT_ATOMS: atom_id res chain seq x y z
N MET A 1 -22.86 0.92 -19.47
CA MET A 1 -22.86 1.46 -18.10
C MET A 1 -21.72 2.45 -17.89
N LYS A 2 -21.97 3.53 -17.20
CA LYS A 2 -20.94 4.52 -16.86
C LYS A 2 -20.01 3.96 -15.81
N LYS A 3 -18.70 4.15 -16.00
CA LYS A 3 -17.67 3.80 -15.03
C LYS A 3 -17.22 5.03 -14.28
N ILE A 4 -17.18 4.95 -12.97
CA ILE A 4 -16.74 6.02 -12.08
C ILE A 4 -15.55 5.52 -11.27
N ARG A 5 -14.58 6.39 -11.08
CA ARG A 5 -13.43 6.17 -10.18
C ARG A 5 -13.72 6.83 -8.86
N ILE A 6 -13.45 6.11 -7.78
CA ILE A 6 -13.49 6.68 -6.43
C ILE A 6 -12.13 6.47 -5.78
N THR A 7 -11.68 7.44 -5.00
CA THR A 7 -10.36 7.44 -4.37
C THR A 7 -10.49 7.66 -2.88
N LYS A 8 -9.77 6.85 -2.10
CA LYS A 8 -9.60 7.04 -0.67
C LYS A 8 -8.13 7.19 -0.33
N LYS A 9 -7.83 8.09 0.61
CA LYS A 9 -6.47 8.42 1.05
C LYS A 9 -6.20 7.80 2.41
N PHE A 10 -4.95 7.33 2.58
CA PHE A 10 -4.46 6.73 3.82
C PHE A 10 -3.08 7.29 4.16
N ARG A 11 -2.72 7.19 5.43
CA ARG A 11 -1.39 7.54 5.93
C ARG A 11 -0.84 6.41 6.76
N PHE A 12 0.46 6.22 6.71
CA PHE A 12 1.19 5.37 7.63
C PHE A 12 2.62 5.87 7.80
N GLU A 13 3.15 5.70 9.00
CA GLU A 13 4.53 6.00 9.32
C GLU A 13 5.33 4.72 9.21
N ALA A 14 6.44 4.74 8.48
CA ALA A 14 7.31 3.57 8.40
C ALA A 14 8.75 3.98 8.15
N ALA A 15 9.66 3.17 8.64
CA ALA A 15 11.08 3.27 8.35
C ALA A 15 11.49 2.18 7.36
N HIS A 16 12.56 2.42 6.63
CA HIS A 16 13.17 1.43 5.75
C HIS A 16 14.67 1.68 5.59
N ALA A 17 15.36 0.71 5.02
CA ALA A 17 16.75 0.84 4.60
C ALA A 17 16.98 0.05 3.32
N LEU A 18 17.75 0.63 2.42
CA LEU A 18 18.07 0.03 1.12
C LEU A 18 19.48 -0.57 1.17
N TYR A 19 19.56 -1.89 1.34
CA TYR A 19 20.83 -2.57 1.41
C TYR A 19 21.60 -2.46 0.09
N GLY A 20 22.88 -2.06 0.18
CA GLY A 20 23.74 -1.96 -1.00
C GLY A 20 23.56 -0.68 -1.83
N TYR A 21 22.65 0.18 -1.43
CA TYR A 21 22.50 1.47 -2.09
C TYR A 21 23.68 2.40 -1.76
N ASP A 22 24.09 3.20 -2.72
CA ASP A 22 25.26 4.10 -2.59
C ASP A 22 24.93 5.49 -2.01
N GLY A 23 23.64 5.79 -1.87
CA GLY A 23 23.15 7.06 -1.32
C GLY A 23 22.78 6.98 0.16
N LYS A 24 22.20 8.07 0.68
CA LYS A 24 21.78 8.21 2.09
C LYS A 24 20.74 7.18 2.52
N CYS A 25 19.91 6.72 1.60
CA CYS A 25 18.81 5.77 1.86
C CYS A 25 19.29 4.36 2.23
N LYS A 26 20.60 4.07 2.17
CA LYS A 26 21.17 2.86 2.76
C LYS A 26 20.99 2.80 4.28
N ASN A 27 20.87 3.95 4.93
CA ASN A 27 20.65 4.06 6.36
C ASN A 27 19.19 3.89 6.69
N ILE A 28 18.90 3.41 7.91
CA ILE A 28 17.53 3.36 8.41
C ILE A 28 17.02 4.80 8.56
N HIS A 29 15.89 5.08 7.91
CA HIS A 29 15.22 6.38 7.99
C HIS A 29 13.72 6.17 7.77
N GLY A 30 12.91 7.13 8.16
CA GLY A 30 11.46 7.03 8.11
C GLY A 30 10.81 8.10 7.27
N HIS A 31 9.59 7.81 6.82
CA HIS A 31 8.75 8.70 6.07
C HIS A 31 7.31 8.68 6.59
N ASN A 32 6.60 9.77 6.37
CA ASN A 32 5.16 9.83 6.47
C ASN A 32 4.58 9.50 5.10
N TYR A 33 4.29 8.21 4.88
CA TYR A 33 3.75 7.74 3.62
C TYR A 33 2.28 8.14 3.47
N LYS A 34 1.90 8.56 2.26
CA LYS A 34 0.51 8.81 1.88
C LYS A 34 0.14 7.90 0.72
N LEU A 35 -0.88 7.09 0.93
CA LEU A 35 -1.36 6.13 -0.06
C LEU A 35 -2.73 6.56 -0.57
N PHE A 36 -2.84 6.72 -1.88
CA PHE A 36 -4.10 7.03 -2.58
C PHE A 36 -4.53 5.78 -3.32
N VAL A 37 -5.70 5.27 -2.99
CA VAL A 37 -6.24 4.05 -3.60
C VAL A 37 -7.43 4.42 -4.44
N THR A 38 -7.34 4.22 -5.76
CA THR A 38 -8.41 4.50 -6.71
C THR A 38 -8.96 3.19 -7.27
N VAL A 39 -10.24 2.97 -7.06
CA VAL A 39 -10.97 1.84 -7.65
C VAL A 39 -11.95 2.34 -8.68
N VAL A 40 -12.34 1.48 -9.62
CA VAL A 40 -13.28 1.78 -10.70
C VAL A 40 -14.38 0.73 -10.76
N GLY A 41 -15.60 1.21 -10.92
CA GLY A 41 -16.78 0.37 -11.06
C GLY A 41 -17.95 1.17 -11.60
N SER A 42 -19.11 0.54 -11.67
CA SER A 42 -20.37 1.22 -12.00
C SER A 42 -21.18 1.44 -10.73
N PRO A 43 -21.78 2.62 -10.54
CA PRO A 43 -22.73 2.80 -9.44
C PRO A 43 -23.86 1.77 -9.55
N THR A 44 -24.24 1.14 -8.43
CA THR A 44 -25.36 0.19 -8.47
C THR A 44 -26.66 0.88 -8.79
N SER A 45 -27.42 0.32 -9.75
CA SER A 45 -28.73 0.82 -10.18
C SER A 45 -29.90 0.15 -9.44
N ASP A 46 -29.62 -0.85 -8.61
CA ASP A 46 -30.64 -1.53 -7.82
C ASP A 46 -31.07 -0.65 -6.65
N SER A 47 -32.29 -0.08 -6.77
CA SER A 47 -32.84 0.82 -5.74
C SER A 47 -33.20 0.11 -4.43
N SER A 48 -33.26 -1.23 -4.43
CA SER A 48 -33.46 -2.01 -3.20
C SER A 48 -32.17 -2.26 -2.43
N ASN A 49 -31.02 -2.05 -3.06
CA ASN A 49 -29.72 -2.24 -2.44
C ASN A 49 -29.39 -1.07 -1.50
N VAL A 50 -28.97 -1.39 -0.28
CA VAL A 50 -28.58 -0.36 0.72
C VAL A 50 -27.41 0.52 0.25
N LYS A 51 -26.63 0.08 -0.74
CA LYS A 51 -25.55 0.83 -1.37
C LYS A 51 -25.97 1.48 -2.72
N PHE A 52 -27.28 1.66 -2.93
CA PHE A 52 -27.80 2.25 -4.18
C PHE A 52 -27.08 3.55 -4.55
N GLY A 53 -26.65 3.65 -5.80
CA GLY A 53 -25.91 4.79 -6.32
C GLY A 53 -24.40 4.81 -6.00
N MET A 54 -23.89 3.84 -5.27
CA MET A 54 -22.45 3.74 -4.93
C MET A 54 -21.72 2.81 -5.90
N VAL A 55 -20.48 3.15 -6.23
CA VAL A 55 -19.52 2.23 -6.84
C VAL A 55 -19.09 1.20 -5.79
N MET A 56 -18.68 1.71 -4.64
CA MET A 56 -18.28 0.95 -3.47
C MET A 56 -18.39 1.87 -2.25
N ASP A 57 -18.75 1.32 -1.11
CA ASP A 57 -18.74 2.09 0.13
C ASP A 57 -17.28 2.39 0.53
N PHE A 58 -16.99 3.65 0.85
CA PHE A 58 -15.66 4.05 1.30
C PHE A 58 -15.22 3.33 2.59
N ASP A 59 -16.15 2.94 3.45
CA ASP A 59 -15.81 2.15 4.64
C ASP A 59 -15.39 0.72 4.29
N ASP A 60 -15.98 0.12 3.26
CA ASP A 60 -15.58 -1.20 2.79
C ASP A 60 -14.16 -1.15 2.18
N LEU A 61 -13.88 -0.14 1.36
CA LEU A 61 -12.53 0.10 0.83
C LEU A 61 -11.53 0.34 1.95
N LYS A 62 -11.90 1.15 2.94
CA LYS A 62 -11.08 1.43 4.12
C LYS A 62 -10.72 0.15 4.88
N LYS A 63 -11.69 -0.75 5.11
CA LYS A 63 -11.46 -2.03 5.81
C LYS A 63 -10.43 -2.88 5.07
N ILE A 64 -10.54 -2.98 3.75
CA ILE A 64 -9.60 -3.73 2.91
C ILE A 64 -8.19 -3.15 3.05
N VAL A 65 -8.01 -1.86 2.81
CA VAL A 65 -6.68 -1.23 2.82
C VAL A 65 -6.06 -1.26 4.20
N LYS A 66 -6.85 -1.04 5.25
CA LYS A 66 -6.35 -1.14 6.64
C LYS A 66 -5.89 -2.55 6.98
N ALA A 67 -6.65 -3.56 6.60
CA ALA A 67 -6.31 -4.96 6.88
C ALA A 67 -5.08 -5.42 6.10
N GLU A 68 -4.98 -5.05 4.82
CA GLU A 68 -3.94 -5.55 3.91
C GLU A 68 -2.64 -4.75 3.97
N ILE A 69 -2.71 -3.46 4.28
CA ILE A 69 -1.54 -2.56 4.20
C ILE A 69 -1.26 -1.91 5.55
N ILE A 70 -2.18 -1.09 6.07
CA ILE A 70 -1.90 -0.20 7.20
C ILE A 70 -1.53 -1.00 8.46
N LYS A 71 -2.26 -2.06 8.75
CA LYS A 71 -2.02 -2.92 9.93
C LYS A 71 -0.60 -3.49 9.96
N GLU A 72 -0.06 -3.85 8.80
CA GLU A 72 1.27 -4.44 8.68
C GLU A 72 2.37 -3.37 8.68
N PHE A 73 2.19 -2.32 7.89
CA PHE A 73 3.26 -1.36 7.59
C PHE A 73 3.34 -0.19 8.56
N ASP A 74 2.22 0.24 9.16
CA ASP A 74 2.22 1.40 10.05
C ASP A 74 3.07 1.16 11.31
N HIS A 75 3.97 2.10 11.59
CA HIS A 75 4.94 2.03 12.69
C HIS A 75 5.86 0.81 12.62
N SER A 76 6.24 0.40 11.42
CA SER A 76 7.19 -0.67 11.17
C SER A 76 8.52 -0.15 10.65
N VAL A 77 9.55 -1.01 10.71
CA VAL A 77 10.74 -0.88 9.89
C VAL A 77 10.76 -2.00 8.84
N ILE A 78 10.98 -1.62 7.58
CA ILE A 78 10.87 -2.51 6.43
C ILE A 78 12.26 -2.84 5.92
N PHE A 79 12.57 -4.14 5.83
CA PHE A 79 13.84 -4.66 5.30
C PHE A 79 13.59 -5.70 4.21
N ASN A 80 14.55 -5.81 3.30
CA ASN A 80 14.63 -6.92 2.38
C ASN A 80 15.12 -8.17 3.11
N LYS A 81 14.27 -9.19 3.24
CA LYS A 81 14.64 -10.46 3.92
C LYS A 81 15.74 -11.24 3.20
N ASN A 82 15.94 -10.95 1.91
CA ASN A 82 16.96 -11.60 1.08
C ASN A 82 18.30 -10.85 1.09
N SER A 83 18.54 -10.06 2.13
CA SER A 83 19.75 -9.27 2.34
C SER A 83 20.33 -9.53 3.72
N PRO A 84 21.57 -9.10 4.01
CA PRO A 84 22.16 -9.17 5.35
C PRO A 84 21.36 -8.40 6.43
N HIS A 85 20.46 -7.50 6.06
CA HIS A 85 19.52 -6.86 7.00
C HIS A 85 18.60 -7.85 7.72
N LYS A 86 18.45 -9.09 7.22
CA LYS A 86 17.67 -10.14 7.88
C LYS A 86 18.13 -10.38 9.32
N LYS A 87 19.44 -10.38 9.58
CA LYS A 87 19.99 -10.53 10.93
C LYS A 87 19.62 -9.36 11.84
N LEU A 88 19.74 -8.13 11.34
CA LEU A 88 19.34 -6.93 12.07
C LEU A 88 17.84 -6.97 12.37
N ALA A 89 17.02 -7.37 11.40
CA ALA A 89 15.59 -7.53 11.57
C ALA A 89 15.24 -8.52 12.68
N ASP A 90 15.93 -9.68 12.73
CA ASP A 90 15.73 -10.67 13.79
C ASP A 90 16.05 -10.11 15.18
N ASP A 91 17.11 -9.33 15.30
CA ASP A 91 17.49 -8.67 16.56
C ASP A 91 16.45 -7.63 16.99
N LEU A 92 15.93 -6.84 16.05
CA LEU A 92 14.88 -5.86 16.34
C LEU A 92 13.59 -6.55 16.79
N ILE A 93 13.19 -7.63 16.15
CA ILE A 93 12.02 -8.42 16.55
C ILE A 93 12.19 -8.97 17.99
N LYS A 94 13.35 -9.49 18.32
CA LYS A 94 13.66 -9.97 19.68
C LYS A 94 13.53 -8.86 20.73
N ASN A 95 13.81 -7.62 20.35
CA ASN A 95 13.71 -6.45 21.22
C ASN A 95 12.32 -5.79 21.18
N GLY A 96 11.32 -6.43 20.58
CA GLY A 96 9.93 -5.99 20.60
C GLY A 96 9.56 -4.97 19.54
N HIS A 97 10.42 -4.71 18.56
CA HIS A 97 10.11 -3.79 17.46
C HIS A 97 9.27 -4.47 16.37
N LYS A 98 8.39 -3.67 15.74
CA LYS A 98 7.60 -4.11 14.62
C LYS A 98 8.42 -4.04 13.34
N VAL A 99 8.61 -5.18 12.70
CA VAL A 99 9.43 -5.33 11.49
C VAL A 99 8.60 -5.96 10.37
N VAL A 100 8.73 -5.42 9.17
CA VAL A 100 8.24 -6.04 7.94
C VAL A 100 9.44 -6.58 7.16
N LEU A 101 9.44 -7.90 6.92
CA LEU A 101 10.42 -8.57 6.09
C LEU A 101 9.82 -8.77 4.69
N ALA A 102 10.19 -7.89 3.77
CA ALA A 102 9.72 -7.93 2.39
C ALA A 102 10.57 -8.87 1.53
N ASP A 103 9.96 -9.44 0.49
CA ASP A 103 10.65 -10.25 -0.52
C ASP A 103 11.42 -9.41 -1.56
N TYR A 104 11.43 -8.10 -1.38
CA TYR A 104 11.95 -7.12 -2.31
C TYR A 104 12.73 -6.03 -1.58
N GLN A 105 13.53 -5.27 -2.32
CA GLN A 105 14.14 -4.04 -1.82
C GLN A 105 13.03 -3.03 -1.53
N PRO A 106 12.91 -2.49 -0.29
CA PRO A 106 11.75 -1.69 0.09
C PRO A 106 11.81 -0.25 -0.42
N THR A 107 11.93 -0.09 -1.72
CA THR A 107 11.71 1.16 -2.44
C THR A 107 10.21 1.42 -2.61
N ILE A 108 9.80 2.66 -2.83
CA ILE A 108 8.38 2.96 -3.06
C ILE A 108 7.85 2.29 -4.33
N GLU A 109 8.72 2.03 -5.32
CA GLU A 109 8.38 1.35 -6.56
C GLU A 109 7.97 -0.10 -6.31
N GLU A 110 8.77 -0.83 -5.53
CA GLU A 110 8.46 -2.22 -5.18
C GLU A 110 7.32 -2.32 -4.17
N MET A 111 7.27 -1.41 -3.21
CA MET A 111 6.19 -1.36 -2.23
C MET A 111 4.82 -1.15 -2.90
N ILE A 112 4.73 -0.25 -3.88
CA ILE A 112 3.45 0.03 -4.55
C ILE A 112 2.97 -1.16 -5.39
N ILE A 113 3.88 -1.96 -5.97
CA ILE A 113 3.55 -3.20 -6.67
C ILE A 113 2.96 -4.22 -5.68
N ASP A 114 3.61 -4.41 -4.54
CA ASP A 114 3.11 -5.29 -3.48
C ASP A 114 1.72 -4.85 -2.99
N PHE A 115 1.53 -3.56 -2.76
CA PHE A 115 0.24 -3.00 -2.33
C PHE A 115 -0.85 -3.22 -3.37
N ALA A 116 -0.53 -3.05 -4.66
CA ALA A 116 -1.47 -3.29 -5.75
C ALA A 116 -1.94 -4.75 -5.76
N ASN A 117 -1.02 -5.69 -5.62
CA ASN A 117 -1.35 -7.12 -5.56
C ASN A 117 -2.22 -7.47 -4.36
N LYS A 118 -1.88 -6.96 -3.18
CA LYS A 118 -2.63 -7.20 -1.94
C LYS A 118 -4.05 -6.66 -2.02
N ILE A 119 -4.22 -5.42 -2.46
CA ILE A 119 -5.54 -4.78 -2.56
C ILE A 119 -6.38 -5.45 -3.64
N SER A 120 -5.83 -5.67 -4.84
CA SER A 120 -6.56 -6.27 -5.97
C SER A 120 -7.15 -7.63 -5.61
N SER A 121 -6.43 -8.43 -4.82
CA SER A 121 -6.88 -9.78 -4.42
C SER A 121 -8.09 -9.77 -3.48
N LYS A 122 -8.42 -8.64 -2.89
CA LYS A 122 -9.48 -8.49 -1.87
C LYS A 122 -10.69 -7.68 -2.34
N LEU A 123 -10.61 -7.08 -3.53
CA LEU A 123 -11.74 -6.32 -4.06
C LEU A 123 -12.86 -7.26 -4.53
N PRO A 124 -14.14 -6.84 -4.41
CA PRO A 124 -15.26 -7.56 -5.03
C PRO A 124 -15.08 -7.68 -6.54
N SER A 125 -15.64 -8.71 -7.14
CA SER A 125 -15.45 -9.05 -8.56
C SER A 125 -15.87 -7.94 -9.54
N GLU A 126 -16.85 -7.14 -9.16
CA GLU A 126 -17.37 -6.03 -9.97
C GLU A 126 -16.54 -4.73 -9.85
N ILE A 127 -15.61 -4.68 -8.89
CA ILE A 127 -14.75 -3.53 -8.62
C ILE A 127 -13.31 -3.88 -8.99
N ARG A 128 -12.64 -2.98 -9.70
CA ARG A 128 -11.25 -3.16 -10.08
C ARG A 128 -10.37 -2.07 -9.48
N LEU A 129 -9.17 -2.43 -9.08
CA LEU A 129 -8.15 -1.45 -8.76
C LEU A 129 -7.80 -0.71 -10.05
N HIS A 130 -7.90 0.61 -10.03
CA HIS A 130 -7.56 1.44 -11.18
C HIS A 130 -6.12 1.94 -11.07
N SER A 131 -5.78 2.53 -9.93
CA SER A 131 -4.45 3.06 -9.70
C SER A 131 -4.14 3.18 -8.20
N LEU A 132 -2.87 3.22 -7.90
CA LEU A 132 -2.32 3.63 -6.61
C LEU A 132 -1.35 4.79 -6.82
N LYS A 133 -1.27 5.66 -5.81
CA LYS A 133 -0.20 6.65 -5.69
C LYS A 133 0.37 6.51 -4.28
N LEU A 134 1.69 6.38 -4.18
CA LEU A 134 2.40 6.30 -2.90
C LEU A 134 3.38 7.45 -2.81
N GLU A 135 3.10 8.40 -1.93
CA GLU A 135 4.01 9.50 -1.63
C GLU A 135 4.95 9.09 -0.49
N GLU A 136 6.24 9.22 -0.73
CA GLU A 136 7.29 9.02 0.27
C GLU A 136 7.62 10.35 0.97
N THR A 137 7.72 11.41 0.19
CA THR A 137 7.89 12.78 0.65
C THR A 137 6.87 13.68 -0.04
N GLU A 138 6.79 14.95 0.35
CA GLU A 138 5.91 15.92 -0.33
C GLU A 138 6.28 16.16 -1.80
N THR A 139 7.51 15.86 -2.18
CA THR A 139 8.03 16.12 -3.54
C THR A 139 8.28 14.87 -4.36
N SER A 140 8.12 13.67 -3.79
CA SER A 140 8.46 12.41 -4.47
C SER A 140 7.43 11.33 -4.21
N TYR A 141 6.93 10.75 -5.28
CA TYR A 141 5.94 9.68 -5.22
C TYR A 141 6.10 8.69 -6.38
N SER A 142 5.54 7.51 -6.22
CA SER A 142 5.35 6.53 -7.29
C SER A 142 3.87 6.37 -7.61
N GLU A 143 3.58 5.97 -8.84
CA GLU A 143 2.23 5.64 -9.28
C GLU A 143 2.21 4.27 -9.95
N TRP A 144 1.16 3.52 -9.69
CA TRP A 144 0.87 2.25 -10.34
C TRP A 144 -0.51 2.36 -11.00
N PHE A 145 -0.59 1.99 -12.28
CA PHE A 145 -1.83 1.97 -13.04
C PHE A 145 -2.10 0.57 -13.56
N ALA A 146 -3.33 0.09 -13.43
CA ALA A 146 -3.72 -1.22 -13.96
C ALA A 146 -3.57 -1.32 -15.48
N ALA A 147 -3.63 -0.18 -16.18
CA ALA A 147 -3.47 -0.14 -17.63
C ALA A 147 -2.03 -0.37 -18.10
N ASP A 148 -1.05 -0.21 -17.20
CA ASP A 148 0.38 -0.35 -17.49
C ASP A 148 0.93 -1.73 -17.11
N ASN A 149 0.09 -2.58 -16.45
CA ASN A 149 0.53 -3.85 -15.85
C ASN A 149 -0.34 -5.07 -16.22
#